data_1b78fadb5ece2483d21d627788a9b219
#
_entry.id   1b78fadb5ece2483d21d627788a9b219
#
_cell.length_a   1.000
_cell.length_b   1.000
_cell.length_c   1.000
_cell.angle_alpha   90.00
_cell.angle_beta   90.00
_cell.angle_gamma   90.00
#
_symmetry.space_group_name_H-M   'P 1'
#
loop_
_entity.id
_entity.type
_entity.pdbx_description
1 polymer ?
#
loop_
_entity_poly.entity_id
_entity_poly.type
_entity_poly.pdbx_seq_one_letter_code
_entity_poly.pdbx_strand_id
1 'polypeptide(L)'
;EVNGQPLSRLTLVDQSTPPYPQEAGQVAVTSTARDLTEEGAWDALLDGAPDVIYHLAAVVSSAAEADLELGLAVNFDATRALLDGCRQRGLAATRVIMASSVAVYGGELPEVLDDMTALRPQSSYGSQKAMCELLINDYSRRGLIDGLVLRLPTIVIRPGRPNAAASSFASSILREPLNGEAAVCPVPTELELFVMSPGKVVQALVHGAEVAADALGDFRAF
;
A
#
# COMPACT_ATOMS: atom_id res chain seq x y z
N GLU A 1 17.73 -1.74 8.94
CA GLU A 1 18.42 -0.49 8.56
C GLU A 1 17.57 0.25 7.55
N VAL A 2 17.58 1.57 7.61
CA VAL A 2 17.04 2.48 6.58
C VAL A 2 18.10 3.54 6.34
N ASN A 3 18.49 3.78 5.08
CA ASN A 3 19.58 4.70 4.71
C ASN A 3 20.91 4.40 5.45
N GLY A 4 21.22 3.11 5.67
CA GLY A 4 22.41 2.68 6.41
C GLY A 4 22.36 2.98 7.92
N GLN A 5 21.24 3.47 8.44
CA GLN A 5 21.04 3.70 9.88
C GLN A 5 20.28 2.54 10.51
N PRO A 6 20.72 2.04 11.68
CA PRO A 6 20.02 0.97 12.38
C PRO A 6 18.65 1.47 12.86
N LEU A 7 17.63 0.61 12.74
CA LEU A 7 16.31 0.88 13.33
C LEU A 7 16.39 0.87 14.86
N SER A 8 15.89 1.92 15.49
CA SER A 8 15.76 1.99 16.95
C SER A 8 14.39 1.53 17.43
N ARG A 9 13.34 1.82 16.65
CA ARG A 9 11.95 1.51 16.99
C ARG A 9 11.19 1.03 15.75
N LEU A 10 10.29 0.08 15.95
CA LEU A 10 9.32 -0.40 14.96
C LEU A 10 7.94 -0.48 15.62
N THR A 11 6.95 0.21 15.05
CA THR A 11 5.56 0.08 15.48
C THR A 11 4.76 -0.64 14.41
N LEU A 12 4.15 -1.75 14.77
CA LEU A 12 3.27 -2.56 13.91
C LEU A 12 1.83 -2.32 14.33
N VAL A 13 0.98 -1.99 13.36
CA VAL A 13 -0.43 -1.65 13.60
C VAL A 13 -1.31 -2.39 12.59
N ASP A 14 -2.35 -3.05 13.07
CA ASP A 14 -3.39 -3.67 12.26
C ASP A 14 -4.70 -3.71 13.08
N GLN A 15 -5.82 -4.09 12.48
CA GLN A 15 -7.09 -4.32 13.20
C GLN A 15 -6.98 -5.41 14.28
N SER A 16 -6.13 -6.40 14.05
CA SER A 16 -5.72 -7.39 15.06
C SER A 16 -4.25 -7.20 15.40
N THR A 17 -3.87 -7.48 16.64
CA THR A 17 -2.46 -7.33 17.05
C THR A 17 -1.53 -8.12 16.13
N PRO A 18 -0.66 -7.44 15.35
CA PRO A 18 0.30 -8.11 14.48
C PRO A 18 1.24 -9.02 15.28
N PRO A 19 1.67 -10.16 14.70
CA PRO A 19 2.65 -11.04 15.35
C PRO A 19 3.99 -10.31 15.52
N TYR A 20 4.65 -10.58 16.64
CA TYR A 20 5.98 -10.04 16.91
C TYR A 20 6.99 -10.63 15.91
N PRO A 21 7.84 -9.79 15.25
CA PRO A 21 8.86 -10.30 14.32
C PRO A 21 9.88 -11.16 15.04
N GLN A 22 10.19 -12.35 14.48
CA GLN A 22 11.13 -13.29 15.08
C GLN A 22 12.59 -12.77 15.11
N GLU A 23 12.93 -11.87 14.17
CA GLU A 23 14.29 -11.34 13.97
C GLU A 23 14.41 -9.86 14.33
N ALA A 24 13.70 -9.41 15.36
CA ALA A 24 13.72 -8.01 15.78
C ALA A 24 15.10 -7.52 16.31
N GLY A 25 15.95 -8.44 16.75
CA GLY A 25 17.26 -8.08 17.32
C GLY A 25 17.14 -7.12 18.50
N GLN A 26 17.83 -5.97 18.45
CA GLN A 26 17.79 -4.94 19.48
C GLN A 26 16.76 -3.83 19.20
N VAL A 27 15.94 -3.97 18.15
CA VAL A 27 14.91 -2.98 17.79
C VAL A 27 13.78 -3.02 18.83
N ALA A 28 13.41 -1.87 19.36
CA ALA A 28 12.24 -1.76 20.23
C ALA A 28 10.96 -1.91 19.39
N VAL A 29 10.31 -3.07 19.46
CA VAL A 29 9.10 -3.37 18.71
C VAL A 29 7.86 -3.15 19.57
N THR A 30 6.89 -2.42 19.05
CA THR A 30 5.54 -2.30 19.59
C THR A 30 4.55 -2.88 18.57
N SER A 31 3.66 -3.75 19.02
CA SER A 31 2.61 -4.34 18.19
C SER A 31 1.26 -4.05 18.83
N THR A 32 0.35 -3.42 18.10
CA THR A 32 -0.94 -2.97 18.64
C THR A 32 -2.09 -3.21 17.67
N ALA A 33 -3.24 -3.63 18.21
CA ALA A 33 -4.50 -3.65 17.47
C ALA A 33 -5.11 -2.24 17.50
N ARG A 34 -5.48 -1.73 16.31
CA ARG A 34 -6.15 -0.45 16.19
C ARG A 34 -6.95 -0.36 14.90
N ASP A 35 -8.16 0.15 15.00
CA ASP A 35 -8.94 0.57 13.85
C ASP A 35 -8.50 1.98 13.43
N LEU A 36 -7.93 2.10 12.23
CA LEU A 36 -7.42 3.37 11.71
C LEU A 36 -8.52 4.31 11.21
N THR A 37 -9.78 3.86 11.20
CA THR A 37 -10.95 4.69 10.85
C THR A 37 -11.50 5.45 12.03
N GLU A 38 -11.12 5.10 13.26
CA GLU A 38 -11.56 5.78 14.48
C GLU A 38 -10.93 7.18 14.59
N GLU A 39 -11.70 8.12 15.15
CA GLU A 39 -11.21 9.47 15.45
C GLU A 39 -10.02 9.39 16.42
N GLY A 40 -8.94 10.13 16.12
CA GLY A 40 -7.72 10.12 16.92
C GLY A 40 -6.88 8.85 16.80
N ALA A 41 -7.23 7.91 15.92
CA ALA A 41 -6.48 6.65 15.73
C ALA A 41 -4.99 6.89 15.43
N TRP A 42 -4.67 7.96 14.73
CA TRP A 42 -3.32 8.32 14.34
C TRP A 42 -2.53 9.08 15.41
N ASP A 43 -3.18 9.66 16.44
CA ASP A 43 -2.53 10.56 17.38
C ASP A 43 -1.32 9.92 18.09
N ALA A 44 -1.56 8.83 18.80
CA ALA A 44 -0.47 8.14 19.51
C ALA A 44 0.59 7.53 18.57
N LEU A 45 0.23 7.23 17.32
CA LEU A 45 1.16 6.69 16.33
C LEU A 45 2.10 7.77 15.78
N LEU A 46 1.62 9.00 15.68
CA LEU A 46 2.37 10.15 15.15
C LEU A 46 3.12 10.96 16.23
N ASP A 47 2.73 10.84 17.51
CA ASP A 47 3.38 11.55 18.62
C ASP A 47 4.87 11.18 18.77
N GLY A 48 5.26 9.98 18.30
CA GLY A 48 6.65 9.53 18.25
C GLY A 48 7.49 10.13 17.13
N ALA A 49 6.91 11.00 16.28
CA ALA A 49 7.53 11.59 15.09
C ALA A 49 8.29 10.53 14.25
N PRO A 50 7.59 9.55 13.66
CA PRO A 50 8.23 8.47 12.91
C PRO A 50 8.98 9.02 11.68
N ASP A 51 10.18 8.50 11.42
CA ASP A 51 10.96 8.86 10.23
C ASP A 51 10.32 8.28 8.96
N VAL A 52 9.77 7.05 9.05
CA VAL A 52 9.15 6.35 7.92
C VAL A 52 7.83 5.73 8.33
N ILE A 53 6.81 5.89 7.49
CA ILE A 53 5.50 5.25 7.63
C ILE A 53 5.21 4.44 6.37
N TYR A 54 5.08 3.12 6.53
CA TYR A 54 4.55 2.24 5.48
C TYR A 54 3.04 2.12 5.64
N HIS A 55 2.29 2.88 4.84
CA HIS A 55 0.83 2.86 4.85
C HIS A 55 0.31 1.76 3.91
N LEU A 56 0.11 0.58 4.47
CA LEU A 56 -0.30 -0.64 3.75
C LEU A 56 -1.75 -1.04 4.05
N ALA A 57 -2.37 -0.42 5.05
CA ALA A 57 -3.73 -0.72 5.46
C ALA A 57 -4.73 -0.40 4.33
N ALA A 58 -5.54 -1.38 3.97
CA ALA A 58 -6.58 -1.23 2.98
C ALA A 58 -7.57 -2.39 3.04
N VAL A 59 -8.82 -2.16 2.67
CA VAL A 59 -9.73 -3.23 2.25
C VAL A 59 -9.53 -3.52 0.77
N VAL A 60 -9.60 -4.80 0.41
CA VAL A 60 -9.35 -5.28 -0.95
C VAL A 60 -10.48 -4.94 -1.93
N SER A 61 -10.22 -5.08 -3.22
CA SER A 61 -11.10 -4.62 -4.30
C SER A 61 -12.54 -5.11 -4.20
N SER A 62 -12.79 -6.40 -3.93
CA SER A 62 -14.14 -6.92 -3.83
C SER A 62 -14.89 -6.43 -2.58
N ALA A 63 -14.19 -6.23 -1.46
CA ALA A 63 -14.83 -5.69 -0.26
C ALA A 63 -15.17 -4.20 -0.44
N ALA A 64 -14.29 -3.40 -1.05
CA ALA A 64 -14.55 -1.99 -1.36
C ALA A 64 -15.64 -1.81 -2.42
N GLU A 65 -15.84 -2.78 -3.32
CA GLU A 65 -16.91 -2.77 -4.32
C GLU A 65 -18.26 -3.18 -3.70
N ALA A 66 -18.24 -4.11 -2.75
CA ALA A 66 -19.44 -4.59 -2.06
C ALA A 66 -19.96 -3.57 -1.02
N ASP A 67 -19.05 -2.80 -0.40
CA ASP A 67 -19.38 -1.81 0.63
C ASP A 67 -18.57 -0.53 0.38
N LEU A 68 -19.22 0.44 -0.25
CA LEU A 68 -18.62 1.73 -0.60
C LEU A 68 -18.16 2.51 0.63
N GLU A 69 -18.99 2.53 1.69
CA GLU A 69 -18.70 3.28 2.91
C GLU A 69 -17.47 2.71 3.64
N LEU A 70 -17.39 1.38 3.75
CA LEU A 70 -16.22 0.70 4.28
C LEU A 70 -14.97 1.01 3.43
N GLY A 71 -15.12 0.96 2.10
CA GLY A 71 -14.03 1.29 1.17
C GLY A 71 -13.52 2.72 1.37
N LEU A 72 -14.43 3.69 1.42
CA LEU A 72 -14.07 5.11 1.64
C LEU A 72 -13.42 5.31 3.01
N ALA A 73 -14.02 4.79 4.07
CA ALA A 73 -13.50 4.95 5.43
C ALA A 73 -12.08 4.42 5.58
N VAL A 74 -11.82 3.18 5.11
CA VAL A 74 -10.52 2.51 5.31
C VAL A 74 -9.49 2.98 4.29
N ASN A 75 -9.84 3.01 2.99
CA ASN A 75 -8.85 3.27 1.93
C ASN A 75 -8.57 4.76 1.76
N PHE A 76 -9.56 5.64 1.93
CA PHE A 76 -9.39 7.06 1.67
C PHE A 76 -9.36 7.91 2.94
N ASP A 77 -10.40 7.85 3.80
CA ASP A 77 -10.49 8.74 4.96
C ASP A 77 -9.39 8.47 6.00
N ALA A 78 -9.03 7.19 6.25
CA ALA A 78 -7.92 6.85 7.12
C ALA A 78 -6.58 7.37 6.56
N THR A 79 -6.38 7.31 5.22
CA THR A 79 -5.21 7.91 4.57
C THR A 79 -5.19 9.42 4.74
N ARG A 80 -6.34 10.09 4.51
CA ARG A 80 -6.47 11.54 4.71
C ARG A 80 -6.19 11.95 6.15
N ALA A 81 -6.70 11.19 7.12
CA ALA A 81 -6.46 11.42 8.56
C ALA A 81 -4.97 11.28 8.92
N LEU A 82 -4.27 10.28 8.38
CA LEU A 82 -2.81 10.15 8.50
C LEU A 82 -2.09 11.41 8.03
N LEU A 83 -2.39 11.86 6.81
CA LEU A 83 -1.72 13.01 6.19
C LEU A 83 -2.02 14.31 6.94
N ASP A 84 -3.27 14.52 7.35
CA ASP A 84 -3.66 15.65 8.21
C ASP A 84 -2.96 15.61 9.57
N GLY A 85 -2.83 14.44 10.17
CA GLY A 85 -2.11 14.25 11.42
C GLY A 85 -0.62 14.60 11.29
N CYS A 86 0.04 14.20 10.21
CA CYS A 86 1.42 14.59 9.89
C CYS A 86 1.54 16.11 9.72
N ARG A 87 0.67 16.72 8.93
CA ARG A 87 0.64 18.16 8.70
C ARG A 87 0.46 18.96 10.00
N GLN A 88 -0.49 18.57 10.85
CA GLN A 88 -0.78 19.24 12.12
C GLN A 88 0.39 19.19 13.10
N ARG A 89 1.20 18.14 13.03
CA ARG A 89 2.41 17.94 13.87
C ARG A 89 3.70 18.48 13.25
N GLY A 90 3.63 19.02 12.03
CA GLY A 90 4.81 19.53 11.33
C GLY A 90 5.79 18.45 10.89
N LEU A 91 5.31 17.24 10.61
CA LEU A 91 6.14 16.07 10.25
C LEU A 91 6.53 16.11 8.76
N ALA A 92 7.04 17.22 8.28
CA ALA A 92 7.38 17.47 6.88
C ALA A 92 8.47 16.53 6.33
N ALA A 93 9.35 16.05 7.19
CA ALA A 93 10.44 15.13 6.83
C ALA A 93 10.05 13.66 6.93
N THR A 94 8.86 13.33 7.46
CA THR A 94 8.39 11.94 7.54
C THR A 94 8.16 11.38 6.14
N ARG A 95 8.87 10.30 5.80
CA ARG A 95 8.67 9.53 4.58
C ARG A 95 7.39 8.70 4.71
N VAL A 96 6.37 9.03 3.92
CA VAL A 96 5.11 8.26 3.86
C VAL A 96 5.09 7.45 2.58
N ILE A 97 5.16 6.13 2.68
CA ILE A 97 5.15 5.19 1.55
C ILE A 97 3.80 4.48 1.52
N MET A 98 3.02 4.73 0.48
CA MET A 98 1.72 4.09 0.30
C MET A 98 1.77 3.00 -0.77
N ALA A 99 1.22 1.84 -0.45
CA ALA A 99 0.92 0.83 -1.45
C ALA A 99 -0.36 1.21 -2.21
N SER A 100 -0.20 1.66 -3.46
CA SER A 100 -1.26 1.80 -4.45
C SER A 100 -1.35 0.53 -5.30
N SER A 101 -2.02 0.57 -6.42
CA SER A 101 -2.29 -0.58 -7.25
C SER A 101 -2.42 -0.20 -8.72
N VAL A 102 -2.09 -1.12 -9.61
CA VAL A 102 -2.44 -1.01 -11.04
C VAL A 102 -3.95 -0.89 -11.29
N ALA A 103 -4.80 -1.14 -10.28
CA ALA A 103 -6.24 -0.91 -10.36
C ALA A 103 -6.63 0.57 -10.56
N VAL A 104 -5.70 1.51 -10.44
CA VAL A 104 -5.89 2.92 -10.80
C VAL A 104 -6.01 3.12 -12.31
N TYR A 105 -5.56 2.16 -13.11
CA TYR A 105 -5.71 2.12 -14.54
C TYR A 105 -6.95 1.31 -14.96
N GLY A 106 -7.52 1.63 -16.11
CA GLY A 106 -8.65 0.89 -16.67
C GLY A 106 -9.26 1.56 -17.88
N GLY A 107 -10.33 0.97 -18.41
CA GLY A 107 -10.94 1.38 -19.68
C GLY A 107 -10.06 1.00 -20.87
N GLU A 108 -10.00 1.85 -21.88
CA GLU A 108 -9.08 1.69 -23.02
C GLU A 108 -7.67 2.05 -22.58
N LEU A 109 -6.79 1.07 -22.55
CA LEU A 109 -5.39 1.23 -22.14
C LEU A 109 -4.49 1.25 -23.38
N PRO A 110 -3.38 2.02 -23.36
CA PRO A 110 -2.34 1.90 -24.36
C PRO A 110 -1.64 0.53 -24.24
N GLU A 111 -0.93 0.14 -25.29
CA GLU A 111 -0.16 -1.12 -25.31
C GLU A 111 0.89 -1.18 -24.19
N VAL A 112 1.47 -0.05 -23.83
CA VAL A 112 2.43 0.10 -22.72
C VAL A 112 1.93 1.17 -21.77
N LEU A 113 1.82 0.83 -20.48
CA LEU A 113 1.54 1.78 -19.41
C LEU A 113 2.84 2.42 -18.95
N ASP A 114 2.83 3.72 -18.76
CA ASP A 114 3.92 4.51 -18.18
C ASP A 114 3.40 5.42 -17.06
N ASP A 115 4.30 6.15 -16.40
CA ASP A 115 3.96 7.02 -15.29
C ASP A 115 3.05 8.20 -15.69
N MET A 116 2.99 8.54 -16.98
CA MET A 116 2.15 9.59 -17.55
C MET A 116 0.77 9.08 -18.00
N THR A 117 0.55 7.76 -17.97
CA THR A 117 -0.72 7.18 -18.35
C THR A 117 -1.84 7.66 -17.42
N ALA A 118 -2.92 8.19 -18.00
CA ALA A 118 -4.03 8.75 -17.25
C ALA A 118 -4.70 7.70 -16.35
N LEU A 119 -4.97 8.07 -15.09
CA LEU A 119 -5.71 7.23 -14.16
C LEU A 119 -7.18 7.19 -14.57
N ARG A 120 -7.70 6.01 -14.87
CA ARG A 120 -9.10 5.74 -15.25
C ARG A 120 -9.63 4.51 -14.52
N PRO A 121 -9.68 4.52 -13.18
CA PRO A 121 -10.11 3.36 -12.41
C PRO A 121 -11.52 2.92 -12.79
N GLN A 122 -11.74 1.61 -12.79
CA GLN A 122 -13.03 0.97 -13.11
C GLN A 122 -13.64 0.26 -11.89
N SER A 123 -13.16 0.57 -10.70
CA SER A 123 -13.65 0.00 -9.44
C SER A 123 -13.56 1.03 -8.31
N SER A 124 -14.38 0.83 -7.27
CA SER A 124 -14.33 1.66 -6.04
C SER A 124 -12.95 1.66 -5.42
N TYR A 125 -12.31 0.49 -5.31
CA TYR A 125 -10.94 0.34 -4.82
C TYR A 125 -9.92 1.15 -5.64
N GLY A 126 -9.96 1.02 -6.97
CA GLY A 126 -9.06 1.77 -7.85
C GLY A 126 -9.26 3.28 -7.73
N SER A 127 -10.52 3.73 -7.65
CA SER A 127 -10.87 5.14 -7.43
C SER A 127 -10.33 5.67 -6.10
N GLN A 128 -10.50 4.92 -5.02
CA GLN A 128 -10.01 5.28 -3.69
C GLN A 128 -8.48 5.37 -3.67
N LYS A 129 -7.76 4.41 -4.32
CA LYS A 129 -6.30 4.47 -4.44
C LYS A 129 -5.86 5.67 -5.28
N ALA A 130 -6.49 5.96 -6.41
CA ALA A 130 -6.18 7.12 -7.24
C ALA A 130 -6.37 8.45 -6.50
N MET A 131 -7.45 8.60 -5.71
CA MET A 131 -7.65 9.77 -4.85
C MET A 131 -6.52 9.92 -3.82
N CYS A 132 -6.08 8.83 -3.21
CA CYS A 132 -4.96 8.86 -2.26
C CYS A 132 -3.64 9.24 -2.92
N GLU A 133 -3.34 8.75 -4.13
CA GLU A 133 -2.16 9.14 -4.90
C GLU A 133 -2.09 10.65 -5.12
N LEU A 134 -3.22 11.23 -5.59
CA LEU A 134 -3.31 12.68 -5.80
C LEU A 134 -3.16 13.46 -4.50
N LEU A 135 -3.74 12.97 -3.41
CA LEU A 135 -3.64 13.61 -2.10
C LEU A 135 -2.21 13.58 -1.56
N ILE A 136 -1.53 12.44 -1.60
CA ILE A 136 -0.12 12.30 -1.18
C ILE A 136 0.77 13.19 -2.03
N ASN A 137 0.53 13.23 -3.35
CA ASN A 137 1.26 14.10 -4.24
C ASN A 137 1.09 15.60 -3.88
N ASP A 138 -0.15 16.04 -3.58
CA ASP A 138 -0.40 17.43 -3.17
C ASP A 138 0.27 17.78 -1.84
N TYR A 139 0.22 16.90 -0.85
CA TYR A 139 0.89 17.09 0.44
C TYR A 139 2.41 17.15 0.28
N SER A 140 2.97 16.32 -0.61
CA SER A 140 4.42 16.29 -0.87
C SER A 140 4.90 17.56 -1.57
N ARG A 141 4.25 18.00 -2.67
CA ARG A 141 4.63 19.23 -3.38
C ARG A 141 4.48 20.48 -2.52
N ARG A 142 3.65 20.43 -1.46
CA ARG A 142 3.49 21.49 -0.47
C ARG A 142 4.52 21.42 0.67
N GLY A 143 5.36 20.41 0.69
CA GLY A 143 6.34 20.18 1.75
C GLY A 143 5.72 19.85 3.10
N LEU A 144 4.55 19.21 3.12
CA LEU A 144 3.85 18.81 4.35
C LEU A 144 4.26 17.42 4.82
N ILE A 145 4.72 16.58 3.90
CA ILE A 145 5.30 15.25 4.10
C ILE A 145 6.34 14.98 2.98
N ASP A 146 7.10 13.91 3.12
CA ASP A 146 7.89 13.33 2.03
C ASP A 146 7.18 12.06 1.53
N GLY A 147 6.24 12.22 0.62
CA GLY A 147 5.38 11.14 0.13
C GLY A 147 6.00 10.35 -1.01
N LEU A 148 5.68 9.05 -1.05
CA LEU A 148 5.96 8.13 -2.15
C LEU A 148 4.80 7.15 -2.29
N VAL A 149 4.37 6.90 -3.51
CA VAL A 149 3.33 5.93 -3.83
C VAL A 149 3.89 4.88 -4.78
N LEU A 150 3.67 3.60 -4.47
CA LEU A 150 4.04 2.49 -5.34
C LEU A 150 2.79 1.82 -5.90
N ARG A 151 2.61 1.86 -7.22
CA ARG A 151 1.51 1.20 -7.95
C ARG A 151 1.84 -0.27 -8.12
N LEU A 152 1.51 -1.05 -7.09
CA LEU A 152 1.84 -2.47 -7.06
C LEU A 152 1.04 -3.25 -8.11
N PRO A 153 1.70 -4.14 -8.87
CA PRO A 153 1.04 -5.03 -9.82
C PRO A 153 0.35 -6.21 -9.12
N THR A 154 -0.08 -7.20 -9.88
CA THR A 154 -0.61 -8.45 -9.32
C THR A 154 0.51 -9.23 -8.64
N ILE A 155 0.37 -9.45 -7.34
CA ILE A 155 1.39 -10.16 -6.55
C ILE A 155 1.19 -11.66 -6.65
N VAL A 156 2.20 -12.37 -7.16
CA VAL A 156 2.25 -13.83 -7.33
C VAL A 156 3.62 -14.40 -6.90
N ILE A 157 3.66 -15.54 -6.25
CA ILE A 157 2.56 -16.32 -5.69
C ILE A 157 2.38 -15.87 -4.24
N ARG A 158 1.17 -15.47 -3.88
CA ARG A 158 0.86 -15.14 -2.48
C ARG A 158 0.71 -16.43 -1.67
N PRO A 159 1.39 -16.55 -0.51
CA PRO A 159 1.22 -17.68 0.38
C PRO A 159 -0.18 -17.69 1.02
N GLY A 160 -0.54 -18.80 1.63
CA GLY A 160 -1.80 -18.95 2.36
C GLY A 160 -2.99 -19.31 1.45
N ARG A 161 -4.20 -19.07 1.94
CA ARG A 161 -5.45 -19.38 1.24
C ARG A 161 -5.86 -18.28 0.27
N PRO A 162 -6.67 -18.58 -0.77
CA PRO A 162 -7.28 -17.55 -1.61
C PRO A 162 -8.03 -16.53 -0.76
N ASN A 163 -7.94 -15.26 -1.14
CA ASN A 163 -8.70 -14.18 -0.52
C ASN A 163 -9.67 -13.56 -1.53
N ALA A 164 -10.47 -12.60 -1.05
CA ALA A 164 -11.50 -11.92 -1.84
C ALA A 164 -10.96 -10.88 -2.85
N ALA A 165 -9.63 -10.76 -3.08
CA ALA A 165 -9.11 -9.89 -4.13
C ALA A 165 -9.42 -10.46 -5.51
N ALA A 166 -9.87 -9.62 -6.46
CA ALA A 166 -10.18 -10.04 -7.82
C ALA A 166 -9.01 -10.78 -8.51
N SER A 167 -7.76 -10.36 -8.22
CA SER A 167 -6.53 -10.98 -8.75
C SER A 167 -6.06 -12.23 -7.98
N SER A 168 -6.82 -12.71 -7.00
CA SER A 168 -6.44 -13.89 -6.19
C SER A 168 -6.21 -15.14 -7.03
N PHE A 169 -6.97 -15.29 -8.13
CA PHE A 169 -6.84 -16.41 -9.07
C PHE A 169 -5.42 -16.58 -9.62
N ALA A 170 -4.70 -15.47 -9.86
CA ALA A 170 -3.35 -15.52 -10.43
C ALA A 170 -2.34 -16.27 -9.54
N SER A 171 -2.54 -16.26 -8.22
CA SER A 171 -1.77 -17.10 -7.30
C SER A 171 -2.39 -18.52 -7.21
N SER A 172 -3.72 -18.61 -7.22
CA SER A 172 -4.43 -19.89 -7.04
C SER A 172 -4.17 -20.88 -8.17
N ILE A 173 -4.15 -20.43 -9.42
CA ILE A 173 -3.90 -21.31 -10.58
C ILE A 173 -2.50 -21.97 -10.58
N LEU A 174 -1.60 -21.47 -9.74
CA LEU A 174 -0.26 -22.03 -9.55
C LEU A 174 -0.15 -22.78 -8.22
N ARG A 175 -0.62 -22.16 -7.13
CA ARG A 175 -0.42 -22.67 -5.77
C ARG A 175 -1.25 -23.93 -5.49
N GLU A 176 -2.55 -23.93 -5.82
CA GLU A 176 -3.44 -25.03 -5.53
C GLU A 176 -3.03 -26.32 -6.27
N PRO A 177 -2.73 -26.32 -7.59
CA PRO A 177 -2.25 -27.52 -8.26
C PRO A 177 -0.92 -28.07 -7.70
N LEU A 178 -0.01 -27.20 -7.25
CA LEU A 178 1.22 -27.64 -6.57
C LEU A 178 0.95 -28.34 -5.23
N ASN A 179 -0.21 -28.07 -4.62
CA ASN A 179 -0.67 -28.75 -3.40
C ASN A 179 -1.64 -29.90 -3.69
N GLY A 180 -1.83 -30.28 -4.96
CA GLY A 180 -2.73 -31.36 -5.35
C GLY A 180 -4.22 -30.96 -5.36
N GLU A 181 -4.54 -29.67 -5.31
CA GLU A 181 -5.90 -29.13 -5.33
C GLU A 181 -6.26 -28.60 -6.72
N ALA A 182 -7.55 -28.60 -7.04
CA ALA A 182 -8.04 -28.02 -8.28
C ALA A 182 -8.09 -26.49 -8.17
N ALA A 183 -7.75 -25.80 -9.26
CA ALA A 183 -7.89 -24.36 -9.37
C ALA A 183 -8.73 -23.97 -10.60
N VAL A 184 -9.42 -22.84 -10.52
CA VAL A 184 -10.20 -22.27 -11.63
C VAL A 184 -9.53 -21.00 -12.09
N CYS A 185 -9.29 -20.90 -13.42
CA CYS A 185 -8.92 -19.66 -14.07
C CYS A 185 -10.21 -18.96 -14.55
N PRO A 186 -10.65 -17.86 -13.92
CA PRO A 186 -11.92 -17.20 -14.23
C PRO A 186 -11.81 -16.20 -15.39
N VAL A 187 -10.68 -16.16 -16.07
CA VAL A 187 -10.36 -15.21 -17.14
C VAL A 187 -9.89 -15.96 -18.40
N PRO A 188 -9.97 -15.33 -19.59
CA PRO A 188 -9.38 -15.90 -20.81
C PRO A 188 -7.89 -16.21 -20.64
N THR A 189 -7.43 -17.30 -21.27
CA THR A 189 -6.04 -17.77 -21.18
C THR A 189 -5.02 -16.82 -21.79
N GLU A 190 -5.48 -15.95 -22.67
CA GLU A 190 -4.71 -14.94 -23.37
C GLU A 190 -4.51 -13.65 -22.56
N LEU A 191 -5.14 -13.56 -21.36
CA LEU A 191 -4.98 -12.40 -20.50
C LEU A 191 -3.53 -12.26 -20.02
N GLU A 192 -2.90 -11.18 -20.38
CA GLU A 192 -1.59 -10.80 -19.86
C GLU A 192 -1.72 -10.04 -18.54
N LEU A 193 -0.88 -10.37 -17.58
CA LEU A 193 -0.85 -9.72 -16.28
C LEU A 193 0.54 -9.19 -15.97
N PHE A 194 0.61 -7.93 -15.52
CA PHE A 194 1.79 -7.42 -14.88
C PHE A 194 1.89 -8.03 -13.48
N VAL A 195 2.97 -8.75 -13.20
CA VAL A 195 3.14 -9.52 -11.97
C VAL A 195 4.45 -9.19 -11.25
N MET A 196 4.43 -9.33 -9.93
CA MET A 196 5.60 -9.15 -9.08
C MET A 196 5.59 -10.18 -7.95
N SER A 197 6.76 -10.69 -7.55
CA SER A 197 6.84 -11.60 -6.40
C SER A 197 6.73 -10.83 -5.08
N PRO A 198 6.25 -11.47 -3.98
CA PRO A 198 6.21 -10.85 -2.65
C PRO A 198 7.57 -10.28 -2.22
N GLY A 199 8.66 -11.02 -2.47
CA GLY A 199 10.01 -10.55 -2.15
C GLY A 199 10.41 -9.28 -2.89
N LYS A 200 9.99 -9.13 -4.16
CA LYS A 200 10.25 -7.90 -4.93
C LYS A 200 9.42 -6.72 -4.43
N VAL A 201 8.18 -6.96 -3.97
CA VAL A 201 7.36 -5.91 -3.33
C VAL A 201 8.06 -5.40 -2.07
N VAL A 202 8.53 -6.30 -1.20
CA VAL A 202 9.26 -5.90 0.01
C VAL A 202 10.52 -5.09 -0.35
N GLN A 203 11.29 -5.54 -1.35
CA GLN A 203 12.46 -4.80 -1.82
C GLN A 203 12.09 -3.40 -2.35
N ALA A 204 11.00 -3.26 -3.10
CA ALA A 204 10.53 -1.97 -3.60
C ALA A 204 10.10 -1.03 -2.46
N LEU A 205 9.38 -1.55 -1.46
CA LEU A 205 8.97 -0.78 -0.28
C LEU A 205 10.19 -0.30 0.52
N VAL A 206 11.16 -1.19 0.78
CA VAL A 206 12.41 -0.82 1.49
C VAL A 206 13.18 0.22 0.70
N HIS A 207 13.38 0.00 -0.61
CA HIS A 207 14.04 0.95 -1.49
C HIS A 207 13.33 2.32 -1.49
N GLY A 208 12.00 2.33 -1.46
CA GLY A 208 11.20 3.57 -1.37
C GLY A 208 11.50 4.40 -0.13
N ALA A 209 11.96 3.80 0.97
CA ALA A 209 12.41 4.54 2.14
C ALA A 209 13.81 5.14 1.98
N GLU A 210 14.60 4.61 1.05
CA GLU A 210 16.01 4.96 0.84
C GLU A 210 16.24 5.93 -0.32
N VAL A 211 15.29 6.02 -1.25
CA VAL A 211 15.39 6.96 -2.39
C VAL A 211 15.37 8.39 -1.90
N ALA A 212 16.35 9.18 -2.32
CA ALA A 212 16.41 10.61 -1.98
C ALA A 212 15.18 11.37 -2.51
N ALA A 213 14.65 12.29 -1.72
CA ALA A 213 13.41 13.03 -2.06
C ALA A 213 13.52 13.82 -3.38
N ASP A 214 14.70 14.36 -3.67
CA ASP A 214 15.01 15.12 -4.88
C ASP A 214 15.09 14.24 -6.14
N ALA A 215 15.35 12.95 -5.98
CA ALA A 215 15.36 11.98 -7.07
C ALA A 215 13.94 11.57 -7.54
N LEU A 216 12.90 11.83 -6.72
CA LEU A 216 11.53 11.42 -7.02
C LEU A 216 10.77 12.40 -7.95
N GLY A 217 11.30 13.61 -8.17
CA GLY A 217 10.63 14.63 -8.97
C GLY A 217 9.33 15.18 -8.35
N ASP A 218 8.51 15.83 -9.20
CA ASP A 218 7.30 16.54 -8.75
C ASP A 218 6.10 15.60 -8.54
N PHE A 219 6.02 14.52 -9.29
CA PHE A 219 4.97 13.50 -9.15
C PHE A 219 5.52 12.26 -8.45
N ARG A 220 4.86 11.84 -7.40
CA ARG A 220 5.37 10.88 -6.41
C ARG A 220 4.73 9.50 -6.49
N ALA A 221 4.10 9.13 -7.63
CA ALA A 221 3.47 7.82 -7.84
C ALA A 221 4.09 7.08 -9.03
N PHE A 222 4.61 5.87 -8.76
CA PHE A 222 5.40 5.05 -9.68
C PHE A 222 4.86 3.61 -9.78
#